data_7fb52a1294866d009d03c4156bfd8fe8
#
_entry.id   7fb52a1294866d009d03c4156bfd8fe8
#
_cell.length_a   1.000
_cell.length_b   1.000
_cell.length_c   1.000
_cell.angle_alpha   90.00
_cell.angle_beta   90.00
_cell.angle_gamma   90.00
#
_symmetry.space_group_name_H-M   'P 1'
#
loop_
_entity.id
_entity.type
_entity.pdbx_description
1 polymer ?
#
loop_
_entity_poly.entity_id
_entity_poly.type
_entity_poly.pdbx_seq_one_letter_code
_entity_poly.pdbx_strand_id
1 'polypeptide(L)'
;SKPGQGTRFDIFLPVHHGEAAASEIAKRELYKPKDLWGSGRILIVEDEDMVRAVAERALVRQGYVVETASDGEQALELFADGKRYDLVVSDVVMPNLDGPSMARQLWENYGEIRLLFMSGYAEEQLRETISLDNVSFLAKPFSVQQIAEAVHDALAKDG
;
A
#
# COMPACT_ATOMS: atom_id res chain seq x y z
N SER A 1 -34.03 -5.18 17.03
CA SER A 1 -33.39 -5.72 18.23
C SER A 1 -34.15 -5.35 19.47
N LYS A 2 -34.13 -6.19 20.49
CA LYS A 2 -34.64 -5.88 21.81
C LYS A 2 -33.50 -5.99 22.81
N PRO A 3 -33.36 -5.06 23.78
CA PRO A 3 -32.32 -5.16 24.80
C PRO A 3 -32.37 -6.54 25.51
N GLY A 4 -31.21 -7.21 25.59
CA GLY A 4 -31.06 -8.55 26.18
C GLY A 4 -31.48 -9.73 25.31
N GLN A 5 -31.97 -9.53 24.06
CA GLN A 5 -32.37 -10.59 23.13
C GLN A 5 -31.52 -10.68 21.87
N GLY A 6 -30.44 -9.88 21.79
CA GLY A 6 -29.57 -9.85 20.64
C GLY A 6 -30.12 -9.07 19.43
N THR A 7 -29.40 -9.13 18.33
CA THR A 7 -29.76 -8.48 17.06
C THR A 7 -29.75 -9.52 15.95
N ARG A 8 -30.79 -9.52 15.10
CA ARG A 8 -30.83 -10.31 13.88
C ARG A 8 -30.70 -9.39 12.69
N PHE A 9 -29.82 -9.74 11.78
CA PHE A 9 -29.65 -9.10 10.47
C PHE A 9 -30.08 -10.07 9.39
N ASP A 10 -31.04 -9.67 8.55
CA ASP A 10 -31.45 -10.43 7.37
C ASP A 10 -30.90 -9.69 6.13
N ILE A 11 -30.01 -10.36 5.37
CA ILE A 11 -29.40 -9.80 4.16
C ILE A 11 -29.99 -10.53 2.95
N PHE A 12 -30.65 -9.79 2.07
CA PHE A 12 -31.22 -10.30 0.83
C PHE A 12 -30.29 -9.92 -0.33
N LEU A 13 -29.67 -10.93 -0.95
CA LEU A 13 -28.87 -10.73 -2.15
C LEU A 13 -29.70 -11.17 -3.36
N PRO A 14 -29.78 -10.37 -4.45
CA PRO A 14 -30.44 -10.79 -5.68
C PRO A 14 -29.67 -11.95 -6.30
N VAL A 15 -30.41 -12.97 -6.74
CA VAL A 15 -29.81 -14.07 -7.53
C VAL A 15 -29.57 -13.56 -8.94
N HIS A 16 -28.31 -13.51 -9.36
CA HIS A 16 -27.95 -13.14 -10.71
C HIS A 16 -28.10 -14.36 -11.64
N HIS A 17 -29.11 -14.34 -12.51
CA HIS A 17 -29.34 -15.35 -13.54
C HIS A 17 -28.74 -14.90 -14.89
N GLY A 18 -27.42 -14.73 -14.95
CA GLY A 18 -26.75 -14.26 -16.16
C GLY A 18 -25.49 -15.03 -16.48
N GLU A 19 -25.15 -15.10 -17.76
CA GLU A 19 -23.98 -15.78 -18.33
C GLU A 19 -22.60 -15.16 -17.94
N ALA A 20 -22.55 -14.37 -16.87
CA ALA A 20 -21.35 -13.64 -16.44
C ALA A 20 -20.20 -14.53 -15.94
N ALA A 21 -20.47 -15.78 -15.58
CA ALA A 21 -19.40 -16.69 -15.08
C ALA A 21 -18.34 -17.06 -16.12
N ALA A 22 -18.70 -17.10 -17.39
CA ALA A 22 -17.75 -17.46 -18.46
C ALA A 22 -16.78 -16.32 -18.80
N SER A 23 -17.21 -15.05 -18.65
CA SER A 23 -16.38 -13.88 -18.99
C SER A 23 -15.34 -13.56 -17.91
N GLU A 24 -15.62 -13.86 -16.63
CA GLU A 24 -14.65 -13.66 -15.54
C GLU A 24 -13.60 -14.78 -15.49
N ILE A 25 -13.98 -16.01 -15.84
CA ILE A 25 -13.04 -17.13 -15.95
C ILE A 25 -12.08 -16.90 -17.12
N ALA A 26 -12.56 -16.40 -18.26
CA ALA A 26 -11.72 -16.04 -19.40
C ALA A 26 -10.74 -14.89 -19.12
N LYS A 27 -11.09 -13.96 -18.23
CA LYS A 27 -10.15 -12.93 -17.75
C LYS A 27 -9.08 -13.45 -16.80
N ARG A 28 -9.34 -14.54 -16.07
CA ARG A 28 -8.35 -15.18 -15.20
C ARG A 28 -7.32 -16.00 -15.96
N GLU A 29 -7.66 -16.57 -17.12
CA GLU A 29 -6.72 -17.39 -17.92
C GLU A 29 -5.67 -16.58 -18.70
N LEU A 30 -5.84 -15.25 -18.84
CA LEU A 30 -4.87 -14.38 -19.50
C LEU A 30 -3.81 -13.79 -18.54
N TYR A 31 -3.88 -14.08 -17.26
CA TYR A 31 -2.92 -13.59 -16.29
C TYR A 31 -1.67 -14.49 -16.30
N LYS A 32 -0.72 -14.18 -17.19
CA LYS A 32 0.64 -14.71 -17.04
C LYS A 32 1.19 -14.10 -15.75
N PRO A 33 1.70 -14.90 -14.80
CA PRO A 33 2.38 -14.36 -13.63
C PRO A 33 3.47 -13.39 -14.12
N LYS A 34 3.31 -12.09 -13.83
CA LYS A 34 4.37 -11.12 -14.05
C LYS A 34 5.51 -11.56 -13.13
N ASP A 35 6.71 -11.66 -13.66
CA ASP A 35 7.87 -11.88 -12.81
C ASP A 35 8.07 -10.60 -11.99
N LEU A 36 7.61 -10.65 -10.74
CA LEU A 36 7.65 -9.53 -9.81
C LEU A 36 8.91 -9.58 -8.93
N TRP A 37 9.81 -10.51 -9.24
CA TRP A 37 11.07 -10.63 -8.53
C TRP A 37 11.86 -9.32 -8.67
N GLY A 38 12.21 -8.72 -7.55
CA GLY A 38 12.88 -7.44 -7.51
C GLY A 38 14.05 -7.43 -6.53
N SER A 39 14.83 -6.38 -6.60
CA SER A 39 15.87 -6.06 -5.64
C SER A 39 15.74 -4.61 -5.21
N GLY A 40 16.12 -4.31 -3.98
CA GLY A 40 16.05 -2.97 -3.41
C GLY A 40 15.68 -3.01 -1.94
N ARG A 41 15.87 -1.87 -1.28
CA ARG A 41 15.54 -1.67 0.13
C ARG A 41 14.24 -0.88 0.23
N ILE A 42 13.26 -1.45 0.91
CA ILE A 42 11.93 -0.87 1.06
C ILE A 42 11.66 -0.61 2.54
N LEU A 43 11.17 0.60 2.84
CA LEU A 43 10.59 0.91 4.13
C LEU A 43 9.07 0.84 4.03
N ILE A 44 8.44 0.02 4.88
CA ILE A 44 6.98 0.01 5.03
C ILE A 44 6.63 0.79 6.29
N VAL A 45 5.72 1.77 6.15
CA VAL A 45 5.22 2.59 7.26
C VAL A 45 3.71 2.38 7.36
N GLU A 46 3.26 1.69 8.39
CA GLU A 46 1.87 1.27 8.57
C GLU A 46 1.61 1.04 10.05
N ASP A 47 0.60 1.65 10.63
CA ASP A 47 0.29 1.55 12.06
C ASP A 47 -0.41 0.24 12.41
N GLU A 48 -1.16 -0.36 11.49
CA GLU A 48 -1.83 -1.63 11.74
C GLU A 48 -0.87 -2.83 11.58
N ASP A 49 -0.54 -3.48 12.70
CA ASP A 49 0.42 -4.61 12.76
C ASP A 49 0.13 -5.72 11.75
N MET A 50 -1.15 -6.05 11.55
CA MET A 50 -1.55 -7.13 10.63
C MET A 50 -1.31 -6.74 9.18
N VAL A 51 -1.63 -5.51 8.78
CA VAL A 51 -1.41 -4.99 7.42
C VAL A 51 0.08 -4.90 7.16
N ARG A 52 0.84 -4.33 8.11
CA ARG A 52 2.30 -4.21 8.04
C ARG A 52 2.99 -5.57 7.85
N ALA A 53 2.61 -6.58 8.64
CA ALA A 53 3.18 -7.92 8.55
C ALA A 53 2.83 -8.64 7.22
N VAL A 54 1.64 -8.43 6.68
CA VAL A 54 1.24 -8.99 5.38
C VAL A 54 2.03 -8.35 4.25
N ALA A 55 2.15 -7.02 4.25
CA ALA A 55 2.92 -6.27 3.26
C ALA A 55 4.40 -6.66 3.29
N GLU A 56 5.01 -6.72 4.48
CA GLU A 56 6.40 -7.17 4.66
C GLU A 56 6.63 -8.55 4.05
N ARG A 57 5.82 -9.54 4.45
CA ARG A 57 5.95 -10.91 3.92
C ARG A 57 5.77 -11.00 2.42
N ALA A 58 4.86 -10.19 1.87
CA ALA A 58 4.63 -10.13 0.43
C ALA A 58 5.89 -9.71 -0.31
N LEU A 59 6.52 -8.61 0.13
CA LEU A 59 7.68 -8.02 -0.54
C LEU A 59 8.97 -8.81 -0.30
N VAL A 60 9.18 -9.35 0.90
CA VAL A 60 10.32 -10.25 1.18
C VAL A 60 10.28 -11.49 0.28
N ARG A 61 9.09 -12.04 0.00
CA ARG A 61 8.94 -13.18 -0.94
C ARG A 61 9.31 -12.83 -2.37
N GLN A 62 9.26 -11.57 -2.74
CA GLN A 62 9.66 -11.07 -4.07
C GLN A 62 11.14 -10.65 -4.13
N GLY A 63 11.92 -10.87 -3.07
CA GLY A 63 13.36 -10.64 -3.04
C GLY A 63 13.78 -9.28 -2.51
N TYR A 64 12.86 -8.42 -2.08
CA TYR A 64 13.19 -7.11 -1.51
C TYR A 64 13.74 -7.23 -0.08
N VAL A 65 14.64 -6.32 0.28
CA VAL A 65 15.06 -6.11 1.67
C VAL A 65 14.09 -5.13 2.31
N VAL A 66 13.29 -5.61 3.26
CA VAL A 66 12.22 -4.82 3.87
C VAL A 66 12.54 -4.46 5.30
N GLU A 67 12.32 -3.21 5.64
CA GLU A 67 12.30 -2.70 7.02
C GLU A 67 10.94 -2.08 7.28
N THR A 68 10.51 -2.02 8.54
CA THR A 68 9.16 -1.56 8.89
C THR A 68 9.21 -0.48 9.95
N ALA A 69 8.26 0.44 9.91
CA ALA A 69 7.97 1.45 10.92
C ALA A 69 6.47 1.44 11.24
N SER A 70 6.11 1.75 12.47
CA SER A 70 4.72 1.78 12.93
C SER A 70 4.03 3.13 12.74
N ASP A 71 4.78 4.17 12.45
CA ASP A 71 4.28 5.51 12.17
C ASP A 71 5.34 6.37 11.44
N GLY A 72 4.95 7.60 11.08
CA GLY A 72 5.84 8.51 10.37
C GLY A 72 7.03 9.00 11.22
N GLU A 73 6.89 9.10 12.54
CA GLU A 73 8.00 9.54 13.42
C GLU A 73 9.10 8.48 13.44
N GLN A 74 8.75 7.20 13.61
CA GLN A 74 9.70 6.10 13.56
C GLN A 74 10.39 6.01 12.19
N ALA A 75 9.66 6.27 11.10
CA ALA A 75 10.25 6.33 9.77
C ALA A 75 11.32 7.44 9.67
N LEU A 76 11.04 8.64 10.20
CA LEU A 76 12.02 9.74 10.22
C LEU A 76 13.27 9.39 11.07
N GLU A 77 13.09 8.71 12.20
CA GLU A 77 14.20 8.25 13.04
C GLU A 77 15.13 7.30 12.26
N LEU A 78 14.58 6.35 11.50
CA LEU A 78 15.37 5.44 10.67
C LEU A 78 16.23 6.19 9.63
N PHE A 79 15.69 7.24 9.03
CA PHE A 79 16.46 8.10 8.11
C PHE A 79 17.52 8.94 8.84
N ALA A 80 17.21 9.43 10.05
CA ALA A 80 18.15 10.18 10.89
C ALA A 80 19.35 9.31 11.33
N ASP A 81 19.12 8.01 11.55
CA ASP A 81 20.14 7.00 11.83
C ASP A 81 21.01 6.66 10.59
N GLY A 82 20.81 7.35 9.48
CA GLY A 82 21.61 7.19 8.26
C GLY A 82 21.12 6.08 7.32
N LYS A 83 19.98 5.42 7.60
CA LYS A 83 19.42 4.43 6.70
C LYS A 83 18.88 5.08 5.43
N ARG A 84 18.88 4.34 4.33
CA ARG A 84 18.38 4.78 3.02
C ARG A 84 17.59 3.65 2.37
N TYR A 85 16.55 4.04 1.65
CA TYR A 85 15.60 3.13 1.01
C TYR A 85 15.37 3.57 -0.43
N ASP A 86 15.14 2.61 -1.31
CA ASP A 86 14.85 2.84 -2.73
C ASP A 86 13.38 3.24 -2.93
N LEU A 87 12.51 2.82 -1.99
CA LEU A 87 11.08 3.13 -1.96
C LEU A 87 10.58 3.15 -0.52
N VAL A 88 9.73 4.12 -0.19
CA VAL A 88 8.93 4.13 1.03
C VAL A 88 7.48 3.81 0.67
N VAL A 89 6.93 2.76 1.26
CA VAL A 89 5.52 2.36 1.13
C VAL A 89 4.82 2.78 2.42
N SER A 90 3.88 3.72 2.36
CA SER A 90 3.28 4.32 3.56
C SER A 90 1.78 4.33 3.51
N ASP A 91 1.13 4.05 4.64
CA ASP A 91 -0.25 4.48 4.82
C ASP A 91 -0.33 6.03 4.80
N VAL A 92 -1.46 6.53 4.39
CA VAL A 92 -1.75 7.97 4.39
C VAL A 92 -2.14 8.44 5.78
N VAL A 93 -3.00 7.69 6.46
CA VAL A 93 -3.56 8.09 7.77
C VAL A 93 -2.95 7.23 8.86
N MET A 94 -2.08 7.84 9.66
CA MET A 94 -1.44 7.19 10.79
C MET A 94 -1.45 8.11 12.02
N PRO A 95 -1.36 7.56 13.24
CA PRO A 95 -1.22 8.36 14.45
C PRO A 95 0.13 9.12 14.45
N ASN A 96 0.24 10.14 15.30
CA ASN A 96 1.40 10.99 15.50
C ASN A 96 1.76 11.79 14.24
N LEU A 97 2.34 11.18 13.22
CA LEU A 97 2.72 11.80 11.96
C LEU A 97 2.14 11.03 10.79
N ASP A 98 1.24 11.68 10.04
CA ASP A 98 0.63 11.11 8.83
C ASP A 98 1.63 10.95 7.66
N GLY A 99 1.28 10.10 6.70
CA GLY A 99 2.13 9.80 5.55
C GLY A 99 2.54 11.03 4.74
N PRO A 100 1.61 11.92 4.36
CA PRO A 100 1.92 13.16 3.63
C PRO A 100 2.85 14.11 4.38
N SER A 101 2.67 14.26 5.69
CA SER A 101 3.53 15.11 6.52
C SER A 101 4.93 14.51 6.69
N MET A 102 5.02 13.19 6.86
CA MET A 102 6.28 12.46 6.85
C MET A 102 7.01 12.65 5.50
N ALA A 103 6.30 12.47 4.38
CA ALA A 103 6.86 12.60 3.05
C ALA A 103 7.50 13.98 2.82
N ARG A 104 6.82 15.06 3.19
CA ARG A 104 7.36 16.43 3.10
C ARG A 104 8.67 16.58 3.87
N GLN A 105 8.72 16.09 5.12
CA GLN A 105 9.93 16.15 5.94
C GLN A 105 11.06 15.32 5.37
N LEU A 106 10.76 14.15 4.80
CA LEU A 106 11.76 13.32 4.11
C LEU A 106 12.36 14.04 2.92
N TRP A 107 11.53 14.65 2.06
CA TRP A 107 12.01 15.39 0.89
C TRP A 107 12.80 16.65 1.26
N GLU A 108 12.38 17.39 2.28
CA GLU A 108 13.09 18.57 2.77
C GLU A 108 14.48 18.22 3.30
N ASN A 109 14.63 17.11 4.01
CA ASN A 109 15.86 16.75 4.71
C ASN A 109 16.79 15.85 3.88
N TYR A 110 16.23 15.02 2.99
CA TYR A 110 16.98 13.95 2.30
C TYR A 110 16.86 13.99 0.78
N GLY A 111 16.14 14.95 0.22
CA GLY A 111 15.91 15.08 -1.22
C GLY A 111 14.84 14.12 -1.75
N GLU A 112 14.89 13.87 -3.06
CA GLU A 112 13.87 13.07 -3.72
C GLU A 112 13.89 11.61 -3.24
N ILE A 113 12.76 11.17 -2.67
CA ILE A 113 12.52 9.80 -2.23
C ILE A 113 11.25 9.33 -2.93
N ARG A 114 11.30 8.14 -3.53
CA ARG A 114 10.12 7.51 -4.13
C ARG A 114 9.15 7.07 -3.04
N LEU A 115 7.88 7.35 -3.26
CA LEU A 115 6.79 7.04 -2.32
C LEU A 115 5.69 6.26 -3.02
N LEU A 116 5.17 5.24 -2.33
CA LEU A 116 3.94 4.54 -2.66
C LEU A 116 2.98 4.68 -1.49
N PHE A 117 1.91 5.46 -1.68
CA PHE A 117 0.88 5.58 -0.64
C PHE A 117 -0.15 4.47 -0.77
N MET A 118 -0.43 3.82 0.36
CA MET A 118 -1.57 2.93 0.54
C MET A 118 -2.73 3.74 1.11
N SER A 119 -3.87 3.82 0.42
CA SER A 119 -4.98 4.67 0.86
C SER A 119 -6.34 4.04 0.62
N GLY A 120 -7.24 4.18 1.60
CA GLY A 120 -8.68 3.93 1.44
C GLY A 120 -9.45 5.11 0.86
N TYR A 121 -8.82 6.27 0.70
CA TYR A 121 -9.41 7.49 0.16
C TYR A 121 -9.06 7.68 -1.32
N ALA A 122 -9.89 8.50 -2.01
CA ALA A 122 -9.67 8.79 -3.42
C ALA A 122 -8.31 9.48 -3.63
N GLU A 123 -7.51 8.95 -4.52
CA GLU A 123 -6.21 9.46 -4.97
C GLU A 123 -6.25 10.96 -5.31
N GLU A 124 -7.38 11.44 -5.83
CA GLU A 124 -7.60 12.83 -6.21
C GLU A 124 -7.41 13.84 -5.05
N GLN A 125 -7.85 13.48 -3.83
CA GLN A 125 -7.72 14.38 -2.67
C GLN A 125 -6.27 14.51 -2.19
N LEU A 126 -5.47 13.46 -2.39
CA LEU A 126 -4.05 13.48 -2.04
C LEU A 126 -3.22 14.23 -3.09
N ARG A 127 -3.62 14.15 -4.35
CA ARG A 127 -2.97 14.84 -5.47
C ARG A 127 -2.95 16.36 -5.32
N GLU A 128 -3.94 16.96 -4.67
CA GLU A 128 -3.98 18.39 -4.39
C GLU A 128 -3.00 18.83 -3.30
N THR A 129 -2.53 17.90 -2.47
CA THR A 129 -1.75 18.21 -1.27
C THR A 129 -0.26 17.91 -1.42
N ILE A 130 0.12 17.06 -2.40
CA ILE A 130 1.48 16.55 -2.57
C ILE A 130 1.93 16.74 -4.02
N SER A 131 3.18 17.22 -4.22
CA SER A 131 3.82 17.19 -5.54
C SER A 131 4.04 15.75 -6.00
N LEU A 132 3.64 15.43 -7.25
CA LEU A 132 3.33 14.05 -7.66
C LEU A 132 4.43 13.33 -8.43
N ASP A 133 5.56 13.99 -8.72
CA ASP A 133 6.51 13.46 -9.70
C ASP A 133 7.14 12.11 -9.30
N ASN A 134 7.28 11.86 -7.98
CA ASN A 134 7.85 10.62 -7.42
C ASN A 134 6.87 9.83 -6.52
N VAL A 135 5.56 10.00 -6.72
CA VAL A 135 4.52 9.38 -5.90
C VAL A 135 3.68 8.40 -6.71
N SER A 136 3.45 7.23 -6.13
CA SER A 136 2.51 6.21 -6.64
C SER A 136 1.44 5.94 -5.59
N PHE A 137 0.31 5.35 -6.00
CA PHE A 137 -0.81 5.06 -5.12
C PHE A 137 -1.28 3.63 -5.26
N LEU A 138 -1.65 3.02 -4.14
CA LEU A 138 -2.27 1.70 -4.05
C LEU A 138 -3.55 1.81 -3.21
N ALA A 139 -4.69 1.50 -3.81
CA ALA A 139 -5.97 1.55 -3.11
C ALA A 139 -6.10 0.41 -2.09
N LYS A 140 -6.55 0.72 -0.87
CA LYS A 140 -7.00 -0.26 0.12
C LYS A 140 -8.50 -0.60 -0.09
N PRO A 141 -8.91 -1.89 0.02
CA PRO A 141 -8.09 -3.05 0.36
C PRO A 141 -7.31 -3.61 -0.84
N PHE A 142 -6.12 -4.11 -0.62
CA PHE A 142 -5.26 -4.69 -1.65
C PHE A 142 -4.88 -6.16 -1.34
N SER A 143 -4.58 -6.91 -2.36
CA SER A 143 -4.03 -8.26 -2.26
C SER A 143 -2.50 -8.24 -2.20
N VAL A 144 -1.90 -9.36 -1.75
CA VAL A 144 -0.46 -9.60 -1.77
C VAL A 144 0.14 -9.37 -3.17
N GLN A 145 -0.58 -9.74 -4.22
CA GLN A 145 -0.14 -9.55 -5.58
C GLN A 145 -0.16 -8.08 -6.00
N GLN A 146 -1.22 -7.35 -5.65
CA GLN A 146 -1.35 -5.93 -5.98
C GLN A 146 -0.26 -5.07 -5.33
N ILE A 147 0.11 -5.32 -4.07
CA ILE A 147 1.20 -4.58 -3.44
C ILE A 147 2.55 -4.92 -4.09
N ALA A 148 2.80 -6.18 -4.47
CA ALA A 148 4.01 -6.57 -5.16
C ALA A 148 4.12 -5.91 -6.54
N GLU A 149 3.03 -5.86 -7.31
CA GLU A 149 2.96 -5.16 -8.60
C GLU A 149 3.18 -3.66 -8.45
N ALA A 150 2.51 -3.03 -7.48
CA ALA A 150 2.64 -1.59 -7.25
C ALA A 150 4.07 -1.19 -6.87
N VAL A 151 4.73 -1.97 -6.03
CA VAL A 151 6.13 -1.76 -5.63
C VAL A 151 7.07 -1.96 -6.83
N HIS A 152 6.90 -3.04 -7.58
CA HIS A 152 7.68 -3.29 -8.80
C HIS A 152 7.56 -2.13 -9.80
N ASP A 153 6.33 -1.67 -10.06
CA ASP A 153 6.07 -0.60 -11.01
C ASP A 153 6.57 0.78 -10.49
N ALA A 154 6.50 1.03 -9.16
CA ALA A 154 7.04 2.24 -8.55
C ALA A 154 8.58 2.32 -8.64
N LEU A 155 9.26 1.19 -8.52
CA LEU A 155 10.72 1.11 -8.66
C LEU A 155 11.19 1.16 -10.13
N ALA A 156 10.35 0.67 -11.07
CA ALA A 156 10.66 0.66 -12.50
C ALA A 156 10.44 2.01 -13.20
N LYS A 157 9.75 2.96 -12.57
CA LYS A 157 9.62 4.33 -13.08
C LYS A 157 11.01 5.00 -13.01
N ASP A 158 11.73 5.01 -14.11
CA ASP A 158 12.89 5.87 -14.27
C ASP A 158 12.45 7.33 -14.18
N GLY A 159 13.16 8.11 -13.32
CA GLY A 159 12.95 9.53 -13.19
C GLY A 159 13.37 10.30 -14.45
#